data_6cf45d74b45a9255633ee7ea1e9a98c2
#
_entry.id   6cf45d74b45a9255633ee7ea1e9a98c2
#
_cell.length_a   1.000
_cell.length_b   1.000
_cell.length_c   1.000
_cell.angle_alpha   90.00
_cell.angle_beta   90.00
_cell.angle_gamma   90.00
#
_symmetry.space_group_name_H-M   'P 1'
#
loop_
_entity.id
_entity.type
_entity.pdbx_description
1 polymer ?
#
loop_
_entity_poly.entity_id
_entity_poly.type
_entity_poly.pdbx_seq_one_letter_code
_entity_poly.pdbx_strand_id
1 'polypeptide(L)'
;MNKRDSFNNKWGFILACIGSAVGMGNIWMFPTRVSMYGGGSYLIPYFIFVALIGFTGVIGEMSFGRATKSGPVDAFGYACETKNKRKLGEAIGFIPVLGALAMAIGYTVVMGWILKYMIGAFTGKTLAPADTEGFAASFGSMASAFGNNVWQIVALVIGIIILMFGVGRGIEKANKIMMPVFFILFALLGIYVAFQPGAIEGYKYIFRVDPKAFADPKTWIFALGQAFFSLSVAGNGTLIYGSYLSDNEDIPAAAGRVALFDTIAALLAALVIIPAMATTGAQLNQGGPGLMFIFLPALFKSMPGGYIVAIIFFVAVFMAGLSSLINLYEAPIATIQEKLHLGRKSSCAIIAAIALVVSICIQGIVSGWMDILSIYICPLGAGLAGIMFFWICGKKYVETQVNTGRDKKLTDKFYPICKYIFCPICFLVLILGIVLGGIG
;
A
#
# COMPACT_ATOMS: atom_id res chain seq x y z
N MET A 1 8.06 -20.99 24.42
CA MET A 1 7.82 -20.20 23.23
C MET A 1 6.36 -19.75 23.22
N ASN A 2 6.06 -18.46 23.29
CA ASN A 2 4.70 -17.97 23.11
C ASN A 2 4.21 -18.37 21.72
N LYS A 3 3.01 -18.93 21.63
CA LYS A 3 2.40 -19.31 20.36
C LYS A 3 2.29 -18.06 19.48
N ARG A 4 2.86 -18.14 18.25
CA ARG A 4 2.75 -17.03 17.30
C ARG A 4 1.29 -16.74 17.01
N ASP A 5 0.94 -15.46 16.91
CA ASP A 5 -0.39 -15.02 16.45
C ASP A 5 -0.73 -15.62 15.08
N SER A 6 -2.02 -15.80 14.82
CA SER A 6 -2.50 -16.36 13.55
C SER A 6 -3.83 -15.72 13.16
N PHE A 7 -4.13 -15.73 11.86
CA PHE A 7 -5.46 -15.39 11.36
C PHE A 7 -6.46 -16.49 11.77
N ASN A 8 -7.69 -16.07 12.11
CA ASN A 8 -8.73 -17.01 12.55
C ASN A 8 -9.34 -17.77 11.35
N ASN A 9 -9.40 -17.15 10.17
CA ASN A 9 -9.92 -17.77 8.97
C ASN A 9 -9.35 -17.17 7.68
N LYS A 10 -9.54 -17.89 6.57
CA LYS A 10 -9.04 -17.57 5.24
C LYS A 10 -9.47 -16.18 4.74
N TRP A 11 -10.74 -15.81 4.91
CA TRP A 11 -11.25 -14.51 4.47
C TRP A 11 -10.68 -13.36 5.29
N GLY A 12 -10.46 -13.57 6.60
CA GLY A 12 -9.80 -12.58 7.44
C GLY A 12 -8.38 -12.27 6.99
N PHE A 13 -7.62 -13.31 6.64
CA PHE A 13 -6.31 -13.16 6.04
C PHE A 13 -6.37 -12.40 4.70
N ILE A 14 -7.24 -12.82 3.77
CA ILE A 14 -7.37 -12.19 2.46
C ILE A 14 -7.73 -10.71 2.61
N LEU A 15 -8.71 -10.37 3.46
CA LEU A 15 -9.10 -8.97 3.69
C LEU A 15 -7.99 -8.15 4.36
N ALA A 16 -7.19 -8.75 5.24
CA ALA A 16 -6.02 -8.07 5.81
C ALA A 16 -4.95 -7.79 4.73
N CYS A 17 -4.69 -8.74 3.84
CA CYS A 17 -3.77 -8.53 2.73
C CYS A 17 -4.29 -7.51 1.71
N ILE A 18 -5.60 -7.52 1.41
CA ILE A 18 -6.24 -6.49 0.58
C ILE A 18 -6.07 -5.12 1.25
N GLY A 19 -6.35 -4.99 2.55
CA GLY A 19 -6.16 -3.75 3.30
C GLY A 19 -4.70 -3.29 3.39
N SER A 20 -3.75 -4.22 3.34
CA SER A 20 -2.34 -3.87 3.20
C SER A 20 -2.01 -3.26 1.84
N ALA A 21 -2.59 -3.79 0.77
CA ALA A 21 -2.37 -3.36 -0.60
C ALA A 21 -3.15 -2.08 -0.93
N VAL A 22 -4.44 -2.02 -0.56
CA VAL A 22 -5.31 -0.87 -0.83
C VAL A 22 -4.93 0.31 0.07
N GLY A 23 -4.41 1.37 -0.52
CA GLY A 23 -3.95 2.55 0.20
C GLY A 23 -3.88 3.80 -0.68
N MET A 24 -3.00 4.73 -0.30
CA MET A 24 -2.85 5.99 -1.04
C MET A 24 -2.36 5.78 -2.48
N GLY A 25 -1.60 4.72 -2.74
CA GLY A 25 -1.19 4.33 -4.08
C GLY A 25 -2.37 4.14 -5.05
N ASN A 26 -3.45 3.50 -4.58
CA ASN A 26 -4.67 3.28 -5.37
C ASN A 26 -5.52 4.56 -5.51
N ILE A 27 -5.55 5.41 -4.47
CA ILE A 27 -6.51 6.51 -4.39
C ILE A 27 -6.00 7.78 -5.05
N TRP A 28 -4.72 8.13 -4.87
CA TRP A 28 -4.20 9.36 -5.49
C TRP A 28 -3.19 9.13 -6.61
N MET A 29 -2.29 8.12 -6.46
CA MET A 29 -1.25 7.91 -7.49
C MET A 29 -1.83 7.28 -8.74
N PHE A 30 -2.59 6.20 -8.61
CA PHE A 30 -3.12 5.49 -9.76
C PHE A 30 -4.01 6.34 -10.66
N PRO A 31 -5.03 7.07 -10.17
CA PRO A 31 -5.85 7.94 -11.02
C PRO A 31 -5.01 9.00 -11.74
N THR A 32 -4.03 9.58 -11.05
CA THR A 32 -3.11 10.56 -11.64
C THR A 32 -2.29 9.95 -12.77
N ARG A 33 -1.73 8.75 -12.55
CA ARG A 33 -0.95 8.05 -13.59
C ARG A 33 -1.81 7.67 -14.79
N VAL A 34 -3.02 7.15 -14.57
CA VAL A 34 -3.98 6.87 -15.65
C VAL A 34 -4.26 8.14 -16.46
N SER A 35 -4.44 9.28 -15.78
CA SER A 35 -4.69 10.55 -16.44
C SER A 35 -3.47 11.09 -17.22
N MET A 36 -2.28 11.00 -16.66
CA MET A 36 -1.06 11.53 -17.27
C MET A 36 -0.54 10.70 -18.45
N TYR A 37 -0.79 9.39 -18.43
CA TYR A 37 -0.20 8.43 -19.38
C TYR A 37 -1.23 7.83 -20.36
N GLY A 38 -2.31 8.54 -20.66
CA GLY A 38 -3.21 8.23 -21.77
C GLY A 38 -4.25 7.17 -21.49
N GLY A 39 -4.83 7.15 -20.30
CA GLY A 39 -5.99 6.30 -19.97
C GLY A 39 -5.73 4.82 -20.18
N GLY A 40 -6.44 4.22 -21.15
CA GLY A 40 -6.31 2.80 -21.51
C GLY A 40 -4.92 2.38 -21.94
N SER A 41 -4.14 3.31 -22.50
CA SER A 41 -2.73 3.05 -22.86
C SER A 41 -1.87 2.71 -21.64
N TYR A 42 -2.18 3.29 -20.48
CA TYR A 42 -1.51 2.99 -19.22
C TYR A 42 -2.09 1.73 -18.54
N LEU A 43 -3.40 1.50 -18.66
CA LEU A 43 -4.04 0.35 -18.01
C LEU A 43 -3.52 -0.99 -18.52
N ILE A 44 -3.22 -1.10 -19.82
CA ILE A 44 -2.75 -2.36 -20.40
C ILE A 44 -1.42 -2.81 -19.78
N PRO A 45 -0.32 -2.03 -19.80
CA PRO A 45 0.92 -2.43 -19.14
C PRO A 45 0.76 -2.58 -17.63
N TYR A 46 -0.08 -1.78 -16.97
CA TYR A 46 -0.35 -1.94 -15.54
C TYR A 46 -0.91 -3.33 -15.22
N PHE A 47 -1.93 -3.80 -15.94
CA PHE A 47 -2.49 -5.15 -15.72
C PHE A 47 -1.47 -6.26 -15.97
N ILE A 48 -0.61 -6.11 -16.98
CA ILE A 48 0.47 -7.06 -17.25
C ILE A 48 1.42 -7.13 -16.05
N PHE A 49 1.84 -5.98 -15.51
CA PHE A 49 2.77 -5.95 -14.39
C PHE A 49 2.13 -6.38 -13.07
N VAL A 50 0.87 -6.04 -12.81
CA VAL A 50 0.14 -6.56 -11.64
C VAL A 50 0.03 -8.07 -11.68
N ALA A 51 -0.30 -8.65 -12.83
CA ALA A 51 -0.35 -10.10 -12.99
C ALA A 51 1.04 -10.74 -12.77
N LEU A 52 2.10 -10.14 -13.33
CA LEU A 52 3.47 -10.63 -13.16
C LEU A 52 3.91 -10.56 -11.69
N ILE A 53 3.77 -9.40 -11.03
CA ILE A 53 4.24 -9.18 -9.65
C ILE A 53 3.37 -9.95 -8.66
N GLY A 54 2.05 -9.99 -8.86
CA GLY A 54 1.13 -10.79 -8.05
C GLY A 54 1.47 -12.28 -8.12
N PHE A 55 1.76 -12.79 -9.31
CA PHE A 55 2.14 -14.19 -9.50
C PHE A 55 3.54 -14.52 -8.96
N THR A 56 4.46 -13.57 -8.88
CA THR A 56 5.84 -13.79 -8.46
C THR A 56 6.14 -13.28 -7.07
N GLY A 57 6.12 -11.96 -6.89
CA GLY A 57 6.54 -11.29 -5.65
C GLY A 57 5.62 -11.61 -4.48
N VAL A 58 4.30 -11.44 -4.66
CA VAL A 58 3.32 -11.68 -3.58
C VAL A 58 3.33 -13.15 -3.15
N ILE A 59 3.30 -14.10 -4.10
CA ILE A 59 3.40 -15.54 -3.79
C ILE A 59 4.73 -15.83 -3.09
N GLY A 60 5.83 -15.26 -3.59
CA GLY A 60 7.16 -15.48 -3.02
C GLY A 60 7.27 -15.01 -1.57
N GLU A 61 6.90 -13.76 -1.30
CA GLU A 61 6.96 -13.21 0.05
C GLU A 61 6.03 -13.92 1.04
N MET A 62 4.76 -14.16 0.65
CA MET A 62 3.83 -14.90 1.51
C MET A 62 4.34 -16.32 1.82
N SER A 63 4.88 -17.01 0.81
CA SER A 63 5.44 -18.36 1.00
C SER A 63 6.68 -18.35 1.88
N PHE A 64 7.54 -17.36 1.73
CA PHE A 64 8.73 -17.20 2.55
C PHE A 64 8.37 -16.92 4.01
N GLY A 65 7.44 -15.98 4.27
CA GLY A 65 6.94 -15.71 5.61
C GLY A 65 6.30 -16.94 6.25
N ARG A 66 5.43 -17.67 5.53
CA ARG A 66 4.82 -18.90 6.03
C ARG A 66 5.84 -19.98 6.34
N ALA A 67 6.83 -20.16 5.48
CA ALA A 67 7.87 -21.17 5.62
C ALA A 67 8.74 -20.98 6.87
N THR A 68 9.01 -19.72 7.20
CA THR A 68 9.87 -19.37 8.35
C THR A 68 9.08 -19.08 9.63
N LYS A 69 7.77 -18.85 9.52
CA LYS A 69 6.90 -18.43 10.64
C LYS A 69 7.48 -17.24 11.42
N SER A 70 8.16 -16.33 10.73
CA SER A 70 8.87 -15.21 11.33
C SER A 70 8.78 -13.95 10.48
N GLY A 71 9.07 -12.80 11.10
CA GLY A 71 9.23 -11.54 10.38
C GLY A 71 10.47 -11.50 9.50
N PRO A 72 10.68 -10.42 8.72
CA PRO A 72 11.75 -10.36 7.72
C PRO A 72 13.15 -10.61 8.27
N VAL A 73 13.46 -10.14 9.49
CA VAL A 73 14.81 -10.30 10.10
C VAL A 73 15.15 -11.76 10.30
N ASP A 74 14.28 -12.51 10.99
CA ASP A 74 14.52 -13.92 11.26
C ASP A 74 14.35 -14.78 9.99
N ALA A 75 13.45 -14.41 9.07
CA ALA A 75 13.29 -15.09 7.79
C ALA A 75 14.58 -15.04 6.95
N PHE A 76 15.20 -13.86 6.87
CA PHE A 76 16.47 -13.69 6.13
C PHE A 76 17.64 -14.41 6.85
N GLY A 77 17.63 -14.37 8.20
CA GLY A 77 18.55 -15.15 9.01
C GLY A 77 18.46 -16.65 8.71
N TYR A 78 17.23 -17.18 8.67
CA TYR A 78 16.97 -18.58 8.32
C TYR A 78 17.46 -18.94 6.91
N ALA A 79 17.19 -18.11 5.92
CA ALA A 79 17.69 -18.35 4.56
C ALA A 79 19.22 -18.45 4.52
N CYS A 80 19.93 -17.58 5.23
CA CYS A 80 21.40 -17.56 5.28
C CYS A 80 22.02 -18.61 6.22
N GLU A 81 21.23 -19.24 7.08
CA GLU A 81 21.71 -20.28 8.01
C GLU A 81 22.27 -21.50 7.29
N THR A 82 21.69 -21.87 6.13
CA THR A 82 22.20 -22.92 5.25
C THR A 82 23.65 -22.70 4.77
N LYS A 83 24.14 -21.46 4.87
CA LYS A 83 25.49 -21.03 4.52
C LYS A 83 26.33 -20.64 5.75
N ASN A 84 25.89 -20.97 6.95
CA ASN A 84 26.50 -20.58 8.23
C ASN A 84 26.64 -19.03 8.40
N LYS A 85 25.73 -18.26 7.79
CA LYS A 85 25.75 -16.78 7.78
C LYS A 85 24.47 -16.16 8.34
N ARG A 86 23.84 -16.79 9.35
CA ARG A 86 22.57 -16.33 9.93
C ARG A 86 22.61 -14.86 10.34
N LYS A 87 23.66 -14.43 11.07
CA LYS A 87 23.80 -13.02 11.53
C LYS A 87 23.84 -12.02 10.37
N LEU A 88 24.47 -12.39 9.24
CA LEU A 88 24.47 -11.57 8.03
C LEU A 88 23.05 -11.45 7.43
N GLY A 89 22.33 -12.57 7.35
CA GLY A 89 20.95 -12.57 6.90
C GLY A 89 20.05 -11.69 7.78
N GLU A 90 20.18 -11.80 9.10
CA GLU A 90 19.45 -10.96 10.05
C GLU A 90 19.77 -9.47 9.88
N ALA A 91 21.07 -9.12 9.73
CA ALA A 91 21.50 -7.74 9.47
C ALA A 91 20.88 -7.17 8.18
N ILE A 92 20.86 -7.96 7.11
CA ILE A 92 20.20 -7.58 5.85
C ILE A 92 18.67 -7.44 6.05
N GLY A 93 18.04 -8.30 6.85
CA GLY A 93 16.62 -8.29 7.15
C GLY A 93 16.15 -7.04 7.91
N PHE A 94 17.05 -6.33 8.59
CA PHE A 94 16.73 -5.04 9.20
C PHE A 94 16.46 -3.94 8.16
N ILE A 95 17.02 -4.03 6.95
CA ILE A 95 16.82 -3.01 5.90
C ILE A 95 15.32 -2.83 5.57
N PRO A 96 14.58 -3.89 5.14
CA PRO A 96 13.15 -3.73 4.86
C PRO A 96 12.30 -3.40 6.10
N VAL A 97 12.70 -3.87 7.29
CA VAL A 97 11.96 -3.58 8.53
C VAL A 97 12.09 -2.11 8.92
N LEU A 98 13.29 -1.53 8.84
CA LEU A 98 13.52 -0.11 9.08
C LEU A 98 12.84 0.73 7.99
N GLY A 99 12.84 0.26 6.74
CA GLY A 99 12.08 0.86 5.66
C GLY A 99 10.58 0.89 5.95
N ALA A 100 10.01 -0.23 6.39
CA ALA A 100 8.60 -0.31 6.76
C ALA A 100 8.25 0.61 7.94
N LEU A 101 9.12 0.68 8.96
CA LEU A 101 8.94 1.60 10.10
C LEU A 101 8.99 3.05 9.64
N ALA A 102 9.99 3.43 8.86
CA ALA A 102 10.13 4.79 8.35
C ALA A 102 8.96 5.19 7.44
N MET A 103 8.48 4.26 6.58
CA MET A 103 7.28 4.45 5.77
C MET A 103 6.03 4.64 6.64
N ALA A 104 5.84 3.81 7.67
CA ALA A 104 4.74 3.92 8.62
C ALA A 104 4.74 5.27 9.36
N ILE A 105 5.91 5.78 9.71
CA ILE A 105 6.09 7.09 10.35
C ILE A 105 5.62 8.22 9.43
N GLY A 106 6.06 8.25 8.16
CA GLY A 106 5.58 9.22 7.18
C GLY A 106 4.09 9.08 6.91
N TYR A 107 3.62 7.84 6.80
CA TYR A 107 2.19 7.54 6.61
C TYR A 107 1.33 8.00 7.79
N THR A 108 1.86 8.00 9.02
CA THR A 108 1.17 8.54 10.21
C THR A 108 0.87 10.03 10.08
N VAL A 109 1.78 10.82 9.49
CA VAL A 109 1.54 12.25 9.21
C VAL A 109 0.39 12.41 8.23
N VAL A 110 0.42 11.65 7.12
CA VAL A 110 -0.64 11.67 6.10
C VAL A 110 -1.99 11.23 6.68
N MET A 111 -2.01 10.20 7.53
CA MET A 111 -3.22 9.76 8.21
C MET A 111 -3.81 10.83 9.13
N GLY A 112 -2.98 11.66 9.74
CA GLY A 112 -3.45 12.83 10.48
C GLY A 112 -4.15 13.85 9.56
N TRP A 113 -3.62 14.10 8.36
CA TRP A 113 -4.29 14.97 7.37
C TRP A 113 -5.66 14.41 6.98
N ILE A 114 -5.71 13.10 6.66
CA ILE A 114 -6.96 12.42 6.28
C ILE A 114 -7.98 12.50 7.41
N LEU A 115 -7.57 12.22 8.65
CA LEU A 115 -8.44 12.27 9.82
C LEU A 115 -9.02 13.68 10.06
N LYS A 116 -8.19 14.73 9.94
CA LYS A 116 -8.64 16.12 10.05
C LYS A 116 -9.68 16.45 8.98
N TYR A 117 -9.42 16.06 7.73
CA TYR A 117 -10.35 16.28 6.63
C TYR A 117 -11.65 15.47 6.79
N MET A 118 -11.55 14.22 7.26
CA MET A 118 -12.72 13.40 7.57
C MET A 118 -13.61 14.07 8.63
N ILE A 119 -13.07 14.46 9.77
CA ILE A 119 -13.83 15.15 10.81
C ILE A 119 -14.33 16.52 10.33
N GLY A 120 -13.50 17.23 9.56
CA GLY A 120 -13.86 18.49 8.92
C GLY A 120 -15.02 18.34 7.92
N ALA A 121 -15.13 17.21 7.22
CA ALA A 121 -16.24 16.92 6.34
C ALA A 121 -17.58 16.81 7.11
N PHE A 122 -17.59 16.12 8.25
CA PHE A 122 -18.77 16.07 9.13
C PHE A 122 -19.19 17.41 9.71
N THR A 123 -18.24 18.32 9.95
CA THR A 123 -18.50 19.64 10.53
C THR A 123 -18.61 20.77 9.52
N GLY A 124 -18.52 20.47 8.22
CA GLY A 124 -18.53 21.46 7.12
C GLY A 124 -17.22 22.21 6.93
N LYS A 125 -16.24 22.07 7.81
CA LYS A 125 -14.96 22.80 7.77
C LYS A 125 -14.10 22.45 6.58
N THR A 126 -14.16 21.19 6.10
CA THR A 126 -13.39 20.74 4.93
C THR A 126 -13.80 21.46 3.65
N LEU A 127 -15.06 21.87 3.50
CA LEU A 127 -15.55 22.61 2.33
C LEU A 127 -15.75 24.11 2.61
N ALA A 128 -15.27 24.63 3.74
CA ALA A 128 -15.41 26.04 4.11
C ALA A 128 -14.62 27.01 3.22
N PRO A 129 -13.35 26.72 2.78
CA PRO A 129 -12.58 27.66 1.95
C PRO A 129 -13.37 28.10 0.71
N ALA A 130 -13.22 29.38 0.33
CA ALA A 130 -14.01 29.97 -0.75
C ALA A 130 -13.61 29.47 -2.13
N ASP A 131 -12.32 29.33 -2.38
CA ASP A 131 -11.68 29.04 -3.66
C ASP A 131 -10.48 28.09 -3.49
N THR A 132 -9.84 27.75 -4.61
CA THR A 132 -8.68 26.84 -4.64
C THR A 132 -7.49 27.37 -3.84
N GLU A 133 -7.28 28.69 -3.80
CA GLU A 133 -6.20 29.31 -3.03
C GLU A 133 -6.45 29.14 -1.54
N GLY A 134 -7.69 29.32 -1.09
CA GLY A 134 -8.12 29.06 0.28
C GLY A 134 -7.95 27.59 0.70
N PHE A 135 -8.24 26.64 -0.19
CA PHE A 135 -7.97 25.22 0.05
C PHE A 135 -6.46 24.94 0.13
N ALA A 136 -5.66 25.56 -0.74
CA ALA A 136 -4.20 25.42 -0.72
C ALA A 136 -3.60 26.02 0.56
N ALA A 137 -4.06 27.20 0.99
CA ALA A 137 -3.63 27.82 2.25
C ALA A 137 -4.01 26.98 3.47
N SER A 138 -5.23 26.43 3.49
CA SER A 138 -5.71 25.54 4.57
C SER A 138 -4.85 24.28 4.67
N PHE A 139 -4.57 23.62 3.54
CA PHE A 139 -3.71 22.45 3.50
C PHE A 139 -2.26 22.80 3.84
N GLY A 140 -1.70 23.87 3.27
CA GLY A 140 -0.33 24.33 3.54
C GLY A 140 -0.09 24.61 5.03
N SER A 141 -1.05 25.24 5.71
CA SER A 141 -1.00 25.45 7.16
C SER A 141 -0.93 24.12 7.93
N MET A 142 -1.70 23.11 7.49
CA MET A 142 -1.71 21.80 8.14
C MET A 142 -0.44 20.98 7.81
N ALA A 143 0.07 21.11 6.59
CA ALA A 143 1.26 20.39 6.14
C ALA A 143 2.58 21.03 6.59
N SER A 144 2.51 22.21 7.25
CA SER A 144 3.67 22.87 7.82
C SER A 144 4.24 22.12 9.03
N ALA A 145 5.46 22.49 9.45
CA ALA A 145 6.07 21.94 10.65
C ALA A 145 5.15 22.17 11.86
N PHE A 146 4.86 21.10 12.60
CA PHE A 146 3.97 21.05 13.77
C PHE A 146 2.49 21.43 13.51
N GLY A 147 2.06 21.55 12.24
CA GLY A 147 0.68 21.93 11.89
C GLY A 147 -0.37 20.81 12.07
N ASN A 148 0.08 19.56 12.27
CA ASN A 148 -0.77 18.36 12.27
C ASN A 148 -0.70 17.55 13.58
N ASN A 149 -0.05 18.04 14.64
CA ASN A 149 0.29 17.25 15.84
C ASN A 149 -0.88 16.46 16.42
N VAL A 150 -2.01 17.12 16.69
CA VAL A 150 -3.17 16.47 17.33
C VAL A 150 -3.72 15.33 16.47
N TRP A 151 -3.92 15.59 15.17
CA TRP A 151 -4.59 14.67 14.28
C TRP A 151 -3.73 13.44 13.97
N GLN A 152 -2.42 13.61 13.80
CA GLN A 152 -1.52 12.49 13.59
C GLN A 152 -1.33 11.63 14.85
N ILE A 153 -1.31 12.26 16.05
CA ILE A 153 -1.28 11.50 17.31
C ILE A 153 -2.54 10.66 17.46
N VAL A 154 -3.71 11.21 17.19
CA VAL A 154 -4.98 10.46 17.24
C VAL A 154 -4.97 9.32 16.22
N ALA A 155 -4.53 9.57 14.98
CA ALA A 155 -4.43 8.52 13.96
C ALA A 155 -3.45 7.39 14.36
N LEU A 156 -2.28 7.75 14.90
CA LEU A 156 -1.31 6.80 15.45
C LEU A 156 -1.93 5.95 16.56
N VAL A 157 -2.58 6.58 17.52
CA VAL A 157 -3.21 5.89 18.66
C VAL A 157 -4.26 4.89 18.18
N ILE A 158 -5.11 5.27 17.22
CA ILE A 158 -6.11 4.36 16.64
C ILE A 158 -5.42 3.13 16.02
N GLY A 159 -4.39 3.33 15.20
CA GLY A 159 -3.64 2.22 14.59
C GLY A 159 -2.97 1.31 15.62
N ILE A 160 -2.30 1.90 16.61
CA ILE A 160 -1.62 1.16 17.68
C ILE A 160 -2.59 0.38 18.57
N ILE A 161 -3.76 0.93 18.89
CA ILE A 161 -4.79 0.20 19.64
C ILE A 161 -5.21 -1.06 18.90
N ILE A 162 -5.45 -0.97 17.59
CA ILE A 162 -5.80 -2.15 16.78
C ILE A 162 -4.67 -3.19 16.83
N LEU A 163 -3.43 -2.75 16.68
CA LEU A 163 -2.25 -3.61 16.71
C LEU A 163 -2.04 -4.30 18.07
N MET A 164 -2.34 -3.62 19.17
CA MET A 164 -2.24 -4.18 20.52
C MET A 164 -3.16 -5.40 20.74
N PHE A 165 -4.29 -5.50 20.02
CA PHE A 165 -5.19 -6.65 20.07
C PHE A 165 -4.67 -7.87 19.30
N GLY A 166 -3.55 -7.77 18.58
CA GLY A 166 -2.95 -8.88 17.83
C GLY A 166 -3.54 -9.09 16.45
N VAL A 167 -3.17 -10.19 15.81
CA VAL A 167 -3.53 -10.47 14.42
C VAL A 167 -5.02 -10.80 14.29
N GLY A 168 -5.50 -11.81 14.99
CA GLY A 168 -6.89 -12.30 14.82
C GLY A 168 -7.95 -11.36 15.38
N ARG A 169 -7.70 -10.74 16.55
CA ARG A 169 -8.69 -9.86 17.23
C ARG A 169 -8.57 -8.40 16.83
N GLY A 170 -7.40 -7.96 16.39
CA GLY A 170 -7.12 -6.59 15.96
C GLY A 170 -7.13 -6.46 14.45
N ILE A 171 -6.04 -6.86 13.80
CA ILE A 171 -5.80 -6.66 12.37
C ILE A 171 -6.92 -7.28 11.51
N GLU A 172 -7.23 -8.56 11.76
CA GLU A 172 -8.25 -9.29 10.99
C GLU A 172 -9.63 -8.67 11.17
N LYS A 173 -10.03 -8.39 12.43
CA LYS A 173 -11.36 -7.83 12.71
C LYS A 173 -11.51 -6.42 12.12
N ALA A 174 -10.48 -5.59 12.21
CA ALA A 174 -10.50 -4.26 11.63
C ALA A 174 -10.64 -4.32 10.11
N ASN A 175 -9.85 -5.15 9.41
CA ASN A 175 -9.90 -5.26 7.96
C ASN A 175 -11.20 -5.90 7.45
N LYS A 176 -11.84 -6.79 8.22
CA LYS A 176 -13.18 -7.33 7.91
C LYS A 176 -14.26 -6.25 7.85
N ILE A 177 -14.07 -5.14 8.53
CA ILE A 177 -14.98 -3.99 8.50
C ILE A 177 -14.51 -2.96 7.47
N MET A 178 -13.24 -2.57 7.55
CA MET A 178 -12.71 -1.47 6.75
C MET A 178 -12.75 -1.75 5.24
N MET A 179 -12.39 -2.95 4.80
CA MET A 179 -12.32 -3.24 3.37
C MET A 179 -13.70 -3.31 2.70
N PRO A 180 -14.71 -4.04 3.20
CA PRO A 180 -16.05 -3.96 2.63
C PRO A 180 -16.62 -2.53 2.64
N VAL A 181 -16.44 -1.78 3.72
CA VAL A 181 -16.92 -0.38 3.81
C VAL A 181 -16.24 0.47 2.74
N PHE A 182 -14.92 0.37 2.57
CA PHE A 182 -14.19 1.07 1.51
C PHE A 182 -14.78 0.79 0.12
N PHE A 183 -14.94 -0.48 -0.25
CA PHE A 183 -15.48 -0.86 -1.58
C PHE A 183 -16.90 -0.37 -1.79
N ILE A 184 -17.78 -0.47 -0.77
CA ILE A 184 -19.16 0.01 -0.84
C ILE A 184 -19.18 1.53 -1.03
N LEU A 185 -18.41 2.28 -0.24
CA LEU A 185 -18.39 3.74 -0.31
C LEU A 185 -17.85 4.24 -1.65
N PHE A 186 -16.75 3.65 -2.17
CA PHE A 186 -16.24 4.01 -3.49
C PHE A 186 -17.19 3.60 -4.63
N ALA A 187 -17.89 2.48 -4.51
CA ALA A 187 -18.93 2.11 -5.48
C ALA A 187 -20.09 3.10 -5.48
N LEU A 188 -20.55 3.55 -4.31
CA LEU A 188 -21.58 4.59 -4.19
C LEU A 188 -21.13 5.92 -4.81
N LEU A 189 -19.87 6.32 -4.56
CA LEU A 189 -19.28 7.51 -5.20
C LEU A 189 -19.22 7.36 -6.72
N GLY A 190 -18.81 6.19 -7.22
CA GLY A 190 -18.77 5.89 -8.66
C GLY A 190 -20.14 6.01 -9.30
N ILE A 191 -21.18 5.45 -8.66
CA ILE A 191 -22.56 5.57 -9.12
C ILE A 191 -22.98 7.06 -9.13
N TYR A 192 -22.75 7.79 -8.04
CA TYR A 192 -23.09 9.21 -7.96
C TYR A 192 -22.40 10.03 -9.07
N VAL A 193 -21.09 9.84 -9.28
CA VAL A 193 -20.32 10.56 -10.29
C VAL A 193 -20.80 10.22 -11.71
N ALA A 194 -21.21 8.97 -11.96
CA ALA A 194 -21.67 8.53 -13.28
C ALA A 194 -22.92 9.31 -13.76
N PHE A 195 -23.73 9.82 -12.85
CA PHE A 195 -24.91 10.64 -13.17
C PHE A 195 -24.60 12.14 -13.26
N GLN A 196 -23.35 12.59 -13.05
CA GLN A 196 -23.02 14.01 -13.16
C GLN A 196 -22.82 14.42 -14.63
N PRO A 197 -23.31 15.61 -15.03
CA PRO A 197 -23.08 16.16 -16.37
C PRO A 197 -21.58 16.25 -16.67
N GLY A 198 -21.16 15.76 -17.85
CA GLY A 198 -19.74 15.79 -18.27
C GLY A 198 -18.89 14.60 -17.80
N ALA A 199 -19.34 13.78 -16.86
CA ALA A 199 -18.61 12.61 -16.36
C ALA A 199 -18.28 11.59 -17.47
N ILE A 200 -19.13 11.47 -18.49
CA ILE A 200 -18.95 10.54 -19.61
C ILE A 200 -17.63 10.74 -20.35
N GLU A 201 -17.12 11.98 -20.43
CA GLU A 201 -15.85 12.27 -21.08
C GLU A 201 -14.66 11.70 -20.27
N GLY A 202 -14.75 11.70 -18.95
CA GLY A 202 -13.79 11.03 -18.08
C GLY A 202 -13.77 9.51 -18.28
N TYR A 203 -14.93 8.88 -18.38
CA TYR A 203 -15.02 7.44 -18.69
C TYR A 203 -14.45 7.10 -20.06
N LYS A 204 -14.81 7.87 -21.10
CA LYS A 204 -14.21 7.71 -22.44
C LYS A 204 -12.71 7.82 -22.40
N TYR A 205 -12.18 8.77 -21.64
CA TYR A 205 -10.74 8.96 -21.49
C TYR A 205 -10.05 7.75 -20.84
N ILE A 206 -10.61 7.21 -19.75
CA ILE A 206 -10.02 6.06 -19.03
C ILE A 206 -9.85 4.86 -19.95
N PHE A 207 -10.81 4.61 -20.85
CA PHE A 207 -10.80 3.42 -21.72
C PHE A 207 -10.22 3.70 -23.12
N ARG A 208 -9.88 4.94 -23.43
CA ARG A 208 -9.24 5.30 -24.69
C ARG A 208 -7.80 4.79 -24.72
N VAL A 209 -7.44 4.12 -25.83
CA VAL A 209 -6.06 3.74 -26.09
C VAL A 209 -5.49 4.71 -27.15
N ASP A 210 -4.46 5.48 -26.76
CA ASP A 210 -3.69 6.33 -27.65
C ASP A 210 -2.41 5.57 -28.05
N PRO A 211 -2.23 5.23 -29.34
CA PRO A 211 -1.04 4.51 -29.79
C PRO A 211 0.28 5.20 -29.46
N LYS A 212 0.31 6.56 -29.44
CA LYS A 212 1.53 7.31 -29.09
C LYS A 212 1.87 7.18 -27.62
N ALA A 213 0.87 7.33 -26.74
CA ALA A 213 1.05 7.13 -25.29
C ALA A 213 1.40 5.66 -24.96
N PHE A 214 0.80 4.70 -25.66
CA PHE A 214 1.13 3.29 -25.50
C PHE A 214 2.57 2.94 -25.92
N ALA A 215 3.08 3.58 -26.98
CA ALA A 215 4.45 3.38 -27.46
C ALA A 215 5.50 4.13 -26.63
N ASP A 216 5.10 5.07 -25.76
CA ASP A 216 6.03 5.82 -24.90
C ASP A 216 6.60 4.89 -23.79
N PRO A 217 7.92 4.70 -23.72
CA PRO A 217 8.55 3.91 -22.64
C PRO A 217 8.18 4.37 -21.23
N LYS A 218 7.93 5.66 -21.02
CA LYS A 218 7.52 6.20 -19.73
C LYS A 218 6.21 5.58 -19.25
N THR A 219 5.23 5.38 -20.13
CA THR A 219 3.97 4.73 -19.78
C THR A 219 4.19 3.35 -19.16
N TRP A 220 5.09 2.54 -19.72
CA TRP A 220 5.46 1.22 -19.23
C TRP A 220 6.24 1.28 -17.92
N ILE A 221 7.20 2.20 -17.81
CA ILE A 221 8.01 2.38 -16.61
C ILE A 221 7.15 2.78 -15.41
N PHE A 222 6.27 3.75 -15.59
CA PHE A 222 5.39 4.20 -14.51
C PHE A 222 4.29 3.18 -14.19
N ALA A 223 3.83 2.40 -15.16
CA ALA A 223 2.92 1.29 -14.91
C ALA A 223 3.58 0.17 -14.09
N LEU A 224 4.85 -0.14 -14.37
CA LEU A 224 5.64 -1.09 -13.59
C LEU A 224 5.83 -0.62 -12.14
N GLY A 225 6.24 0.65 -11.96
CA GLY A 225 6.44 1.24 -10.63
C GLY A 225 5.16 1.22 -9.81
N GLN A 226 4.04 1.61 -10.40
CA GLN A 226 2.73 1.59 -9.75
C GLN A 226 2.29 0.18 -9.33
N ALA A 227 2.43 -0.81 -10.22
CA ALA A 227 2.06 -2.20 -9.93
C ALA A 227 2.93 -2.77 -8.80
N PHE A 228 4.21 -2.43 -8.79
CA PHE A 228 5.16 -2.85 -7.77
C PHE A 228 4.81 -2.28 -6.38
N PHE A 229 4.47 -0.99 -6.35
CA PHE A 229 4.12 -0.30 -5.12
C PHE A 229 2.74 -0.74 -4.58
N SER A 230 1.74 -0.88 -5.47
CA SER A 230 0.35 -1.19 -5.11
C SER A 230 0.20 -2.52 -4.37
N LEU A 231 0.92 -3.56 -4.79
CA LEU A 231 0.79 -4.91 -4.23
C LEU A 231 1.53 -5.12 -2.88
N SER A 232 2.03 -4.06 -2.24
CA SER A 232 2.73 -4.10 -0.94
C SER A 232 3.95 -5.05 -0.87
N VAL A 233 4.52 -5.42 -2.01
CA VAL A 233 5.75 -6.23 -2.10
C VAL A 233 6.94 -5.39 -1.61
N ALA A 234 6.88 -4.09 -1.85
CA ALA A 234 7.95 -3.15 -1.58
C ALA A 234 8.37 -2.99 -0.10
N GLY A 235 7.53 -3.38 0.86
CA GLY A 235 7.82 -3.23 2.30
C GLY A 235 7.87 -4.55 3.06
N ASN A 236 7.90 -5.70 2.37
CA ASN A 236 7.76 -7.03 2.97
C ASN A 236 6.46 -7.20 3.80
N GLY A 237 5.43 -6.40 3.50
CA GLY A 237 4.13 -6.46 4.14
C GLY A 237 3.41 -7.78 3.91
N THR A 238 3.58 -8.37 2.73
CA THR A 238 3.05 -9.69 2.40
C THR A 238 3.86 -10.82 3.07
N LEU A 239 5.16 -10.63 3.31
CA LEU A 239 6.00 -11.57 4.06
C LEU A 239 5.53 -11.68 5.52
N ILE A 240 5.36 -10.54 6.21
CA ILE A 240 4.94 -10.57 7.62
C ILE A 240 3.55 -11.19 7.77
N TYR A 241 2.59 -10.87 6.89
CA TYR A 241 1.26 -11.50 6.94
C TYR A 241 1.31 -12.98 6.55
N GLY A 242 2.17 -13.35 5.60
CA GLY A 242 2.47 -14.74 5.27
C GLY A 242 2.92 -15.56 6.48
N SER A 243 3.70 -14.95 7.39
CA SER A 243 4.22 -15.63 8.57
C SER A 243 3.15 -16.05 9.60
N TYR A 244 1.95 -15.49 9.49
CA TYR A 244 0.80 -15.83 10.34
C TYR A 244 -0.14 -16.88 9.71
N LEU A 245 0.19 -17.37 8.51
CA LEU A 245 -0.60 -18.37 7.81
C LEU A 245 -0.40 -19.79 8.34
N SER A 246 -1.46 -20.57 8.29
CA SER A 246 -1.39 -22.03 8.45
C SER A 246 -0.82 -22.68 7.17
N ASP A 247 -0.35 -23.93 7.32
CA ASP A 247 0.20 -24.67 6.18
C ASP A 247 -0.90 -25.17 5.23
N ASN A 248 -2.17 -25.13 5.64
CA ASN A 248 -3.33 -25.54 4.84
C ASN A 248 -3.81 -24.46 3.85
N GLU A 249 -3.24 -23.24 3.89
CA GLU A 249 -3.67 -22.16 3.03
C GLU A 249 -3.02 -22.22 1.62
N ASP A 250 -3.85 -22.12 0.58
CA ASP A 250 -3.40 -21.99 -0.79
C ASP A 250 -2.92 -20.54 -1.05
N ILE A 251 -1.61 -20.30 -0.88
CA ILE A 251 -1.01 -18.97 -1.07
C ILE A 251 -1.18 -18.44 -2.49
N PRO A 252 -0.92 -19.18 -3.58
CA PRO A 252 -1.15 -18.69 -4.92
C PRO A 252 -2.59 -18.22 -5.19
N ALA A 253 -3.59 -18.95 -4.67
CA ALA A 253 -4.98 -18.52 -4.79
C ALA A 253 -5.27 -17.25 -3.96
N ALA A 254 -4.66 -17.13 -2.78
CA ALA A 254 -4.78 -15.93 -1.93
C ALA A 254 -4.12 -14.71 -2.60
N ALA A 255 -2.90 -14.86 -3.11
CA ALA A 255 -2.17 -13.81 -3.82
C ALA A 255 -2.93 -13.30 -5.06
N GLY A 256 -3.53 -14.21 -5.84
CA GLY A 256 -4.37 -13.84 -6.97
C GLY A 256 -5.59 -13.02 -6.57
N ARG A 257 -6.23 -13.35 -5.44
CA ARG A 257 -7.35 -12.55 -4.91
C ARG A 257 -6.88 -11.17 -4.42
N VAL A 258 -5.75 -11.09 -3.75
CA VAL A 258 -5.19 -9.80 -3.30
C VAL A 258 -4.90 -8.92 -4.49
N ALA A 259 -4.21 -9.42 -5.52
CA ALA A 259 -3.92 -8.66 -6.74
C ALA A 259 -5.20 -8.22 -7.47
N LEU A 260 -6.22 -9.07 -7.53
CA LEU A 260 -7.51 -8.74 -8.14
C LEU A 260 -8.22 -7.61 -7.38
N PHE A 261 -8.36 -7.73 -6.07
CA PHE A 261 -9.07 -6.72 -5.28
C PHE A 261 -8.29 -5.40 -5.16
N ASP A 262 -6.97 -5.44 -5.11
CA ASP A 262 -6.13 -4.25 -5.22
C ASP A 262 -6.36 -3.52 -6.56
N THR A 263 -6.38 -4.27 -7.66
CA THR A 263 -6.68 -3.72 -8.99
C THR A 263 -8.08 -3.14 -9.07
N ILE A 264 -9.09 -3.82 -8.51
CA ILE A 264 -10.46 -3.31 -8.43
C ILE A 264 -10.50 -2.01 -7.63
N ALA A 265 -9.80 -1.91 -6.50
CA ALA A 265 -9.73 -0.69 -5.70
C ALA A 265 -9.10 0.48 -6.47
N ALA A 266 -7.99 0.23 -7.18
CA ALA A 266 -7.34 1.23 -8.01
C ALA A 266 -8.25 1.71 -9.16
N LEU A 267 -8.92 0.78 -9.84
CA LEU A 267 -9.88 1.10 -10.90
C LEU A 267 -11.09 1.88 -10.36
N LEU A 268 -11.65 1.48 -9.23
CA LEU A 268 -12.76 2.20 -8.60
C LEU A 268 -12.35 3.65 -8.27
N ALA A 269 -11.15 3.86 -7.74
CA ALA A 269 -10.65 5.21 -7.48
C ALA A 269 -10.51 6.02 -8.77
N ALA A 270 -9.98 5.44 -9.85
CA ALA A 270 -9.87 6.11 -11.14
C ALA A 270 -11.26 6.41 -11.74
N LEU A 271 -12.22 5.47 -11.66
CA LEU A 271 -13.59 5.62 -12.14
C LEU A 271 -14.42 6.64 -11.33
N VAL A 272 -13.98 7.01 -10.13
CA VAL A 272 -14.57 8.11 -9.34
C VAL A 272 -13.86 9.42 -9.67
N ILE A 273 -12.55 9.46 -9.55
CA ILE A 273 -11.77 10.69 -9.56
C ILE A 273 -11.69 11.31 -10.97
N ILE A 274 -11.36 10.52 -12.00
CA ILE A 274 -11.17 11.03 -13.36
C ILE A 274 -12.49 11.57 -13.95
N PRO A 275 -13.62 10.85 -13.88
CA PRO A 275 -14.89 11.41 -14.33
C PRO A 275 -15.36 12.60 -13.50
N ALA A 276 -15.13 12.60 -12.18
CA ALA A 276 -15.48 13.75 -11.33
C ALA A 276 -14.69 15.01 -11.76
N MET A 277 -13.40 14.89 -12.06
CA MET A 277 -12.59 16.00 -12.59
C MET A 277 -13.08 16.46 -13.97
N ALA A 278 -13.52 15.55 -14.84
CA ALA A 278 -14.03 15.88 -16.15
C ALA A 278 -15.31 16.74 -16.09
N THR A 279 -16.13 16.63 -15.04
CA THR A 279 -17.34 17.45 -14.87
C THR A 279 -17.07 18.95 -14.76
N THR A 280 -15.87 19.34 -14.34
CA THR A 280 -15.46 20.76 -14.17
C THR A 280 -14.47 21.21 -15.24
N GLY A 281 -14.12 20.35 -16.20
CA GLY A 281 -13.07 20.62 -17.18
C GLY A 281 -11.65 20.72 -16.59
N ALA A 282 -11.48 20.30 -15.33
CA ALA A 282 -10.19 20.33 -14.68
C ALA A 282 -9.24 19.28 -15.27
N GLN A 283 -7.97 19.65 -15.45
CA GLN A 283 -6.94 18.73 -15.92
C GLN A 283 -6.32 17.95 -14.77
N LEU A 284 -6.26 16.64 -14.91
CA LEU A 284 -5.63 15.72 -13.96
C LEU A 284 -4.10 15.65 -14.19
N ASN A 285 -3.43 16.77 -14.06
CA ASN A 285 -1.98 16.85 -14.12
C ASN A 285 -1.32 16.95 -12.72
N GLN A 286 -2.11 16.88 -11.67
CA GLN A 286 -1.64 16.97 -10.28
C GLN A 286 -2.01 15.70 -9.53
N GLY A 287 -1.03 15.19 -8.79
CA GLY A 287 -1.16 14.00 -7.97
C GLY A 287 -0.82 14.26 -6.50
N GLY A 288 -0.72 13.18 -5.75
CA GLY A 288 -0.30 13.23 -4.36
C GLY A 288 -1.24 14.02 -3.44
N PRO A 289 -0.69 14.64 -2.39
CA PRO A 289 -1.48 15.37 -1.41
C PRO A 289 -2.30 16.53 -2.01
N GLY A 290 -1.77 17.21 -3.03
CA GLY A 290 -2.47 18.32 -3.70
C GLY A 290 -3.81 17.89 -4.29
N LEU A 291 -3.85 16.75 -4.99
CA LEU A 291 -5.09 16.20 -5.51
C LEU A 291 -6.12 16.00 -4.39
N MET A 292 -5.72 15.30 -3.33
CA MET A 292 -6.63 14.86 -2.27
C MET A 292 -7.11 15.98 -1.36
N PHE A 293 -6.24 16.93 -1.00
CA PHE A 293 -6.52 17.91 0.04
C PHE A 293 -6.82 19.32 -0.48
N ILE A 294 -6.57 19.57 -1.76
CA ILE A 294 -6.83 20.87 -2.39
C ILE A 294 -7.90 20.72 -3.48
N PHE A 295 -7.60 19.93 -4.53
CA PHE A 295 -8.45 19.87 -5.73
C PHE A 295 -9.75 19.13 -5.51
N LEU A 296 -9.73 17.93 -4.89
CA LEU A 296 -10.95 17.17 -4.64
C LEU A 296 -11.93 17.89 -3.70
N PRO A 297 -11.51 18.50 -2.56
CA PRO A 297 -12.42 19.33 -1.75
C PRO A 297 -13.00 20.52 -2.52
N ALA A 298 -12.21 21.23 -3.33
CA ALA A 298 -12.71 22.32 -4.17
C ALA A 298 -13.73 21.82 -5.19
N LEU A 299 -13.48 20.67 -5.83
CA LEU A 299 -14.39 20.00 -6.73
C LEU A 299 -15.69 19.59 -6.02
N PHE A 300 -15.59 18.91 -4.86
CA PHE A 300 -16.79 18.50 -4.12
C PHE A 300 -17.65 19.69 -3.72
N LYS A 301 -17.03 20.83 -3.34
CA LYS A 301 -17.77 22.05 -3.03
C LYS A 301 -18.63 22.55 -4.20
N SER A 302 -18.19 22.37 -5.44
CA SER A 302 -18.93 22.79 -6.64
C SER A 302 -20.01 21.80 -7.09
N MET A 303 -19.99 20.56 -6.55
CA MET A 303 -20.94 19.50 -6.95
C MET A 303 -22.25 19.57 -6.14
N PRO A 304 -23.41 19.22 -6.74
CA PRO A 304 -24.65 19.02 -5.99
C PRO A 304 -24.45 17.99 -4.87
N GLY A 305 -24.83 18.30 -3.63
CA GLY A 305 -24.62 17.39 -2.51
C GLY A 305 -23.16 17.10 -2.14
N GLY A 306 -22.23 17.93 -2.58
CA GLY A 306 -20.78 17.75 -2.40
C GLY A 306 -20.33 17.56 -0.94
N TYR A 307 -21.11 18.06 0.02
CA TYR A 307 -20.90 17.80 1.44
C TYR A 307 -20.98 16.31 1.78
N ILE A 308 -22.00 15.61 1.26
CA ILE A 308 -22.16 14.16 1.47
C ILE A 308 -21.06 13.40 0.73
N VAL A 309 -20.71 13.84 -0.48
CA VAL A 309 -19.62 13.27 -1.27
C VAL A 309 -18.29 13.35 -0.50
N ALA A 310 -17.98 14.50 0.11
CA ALA A 310 -16.79 14.69 0.92
C ALA A 310 -16.76 13.75 2.15
N ILE A 311 -17.88 13.60 2.86
CA ILE A 311 -17.97 12.65 3.99
C ILE A 311 -17.68 11.23 3.53
N ILE A 312 -18.37 10.75 2.49
CA ILE A 312 -18.22 9.39 1.96
C ILE A 312 -16.77 9.17 1.51
N PHE A 313 -16.20 10.12 0.78
CA PHE A 313 -14.84 10.04 0.26
C PHE A 313 -13.81 9.95 1.39
N PHE A 314 -13.80 10.89 2.34
CA PHE A 314 -12.80 10.91 3.40
C PHE A 314 -12.95 9.77 4.40
N VAL A 315 -14.15 9.27 4.66
CA VAL A 315 -14.35 8.04 5.45
C VAL A 315 -13.73 6.83 4.74
N ALA A 316 -13.99 6.67 3.45
CA ALA A 316 -13.43 5.57 2.67
C ALA A 316 -11.89 5.64 2.59
N VAL A 317 -11.35 6.84 2.35
CA VAL A 317 -9.89 7.09 2.33
C VAL A 317 -9.25 6.81 3.69
N PHE A 318 -9.91 7.18 4.78
CA PHE A 318 -9.44 6.88 6.13
C PHE A 318 -9.37 5.37 6.39
N MET A 319 -10.39 4.61 5.97
CA MET A 319 -10.39 3.14 6.11
C MET A 319 -9.25 2.48 5.33
N ALA A 320 -9.03 2.89 4.08
CA ALA A 320 -7.93 2.41 3.26
C ALA A 320 -6.56 2.77 3.84
N GLY A 321 -6.38 4.02 4.24
CA GLY A 321 -5.11 4.46 4.82
C GLY A 321 -4.79 3.79 6.15
N LEU A 322 -5.78 3.61 7.02
CA LEU A 322 -5.60 2.97 8.32
C LEU A 322 -5.22 1.49 8.18
N SER A 323 -5.80 0.76 7.22
CA SER A 323 -5.47 -0.64 6.98
C SER A 323 -4.01 -0.81 6.50
N SER A 324 -3.53 0.08 5.64
CA SER A 324 -2.12 0.10 5.21
C SER A 324 -1.18 0.49 6.35
N LEU A 325 -1.53 1.49 7.16
CA LEU A 325 -0.74 1.91 8.32
C LEU A 325 -0.52 0.76 9.31
N ILE A 326 -1.58 -0.01 9.60
CA ILE A 326 -1.53 -1.18 10.47
C ILE A 326 -0.53 -2.22 9.93
N ASN A 327 -0.56 -2.51 8.64
CA ASN A 327 0.37 -3.46 8.03
C ASN A 327 1.83 -2.97 8.12
N LEU A 328 2.08 -1.70 7.83
CA LEU A 328 3.43 -1.13 7.87
C LEU A 328 4.06 -1.19 9.28
N TYR A 329 3.28 -1.01 10.34
CA TYR A 329 3.78 -1.14 11.71
C TYR A 329 3.94 -2.58 12.17
N GLU A 330 3.28 -3.55 11.53
CA GLU A 330 3.29 -4.94 11.99
C GLU A 330 4.68 -5.58 11.92
N ALA A 331 5.43 -5.37 10.84
CA ALA A 331 6.76 -5.95 10.68
C ALA A 331 7.78 -5.43 11.74
N PRO A 332 7.87 -4.12 12.03
CA PRO A 332 8.67 -3.59 13.14
C PRO A 332 8.25 -4.13 14.51
N ILE A 333 6.94 -4.19 14.79
CA ILE A 333 6.42 -4.71 16.07
C ILE A 333 6.79 -6.18 16.23
N ALA A 334 6.58 -7.00 15.21
CA ALA A 334 6.95 -8.42 15.23
C ALA A 334 8.46 -8.60 15.42
N THR A 335 9.27 -7.77 14.79
CA THR A 335 10.74 -7.82 14.95
C THR A 335 11.16 -7.53 16.39
N ILE A 336 10.55 -6.54 17.08
CA ILE A 336 10.81 -6.29 18.50
C ILE A 336 10.38 -7.49 19.36
N GLN A 337 9.21 -8.07 19.08
CA GLN A 337 8.75 -9.26 19.78
C GLN A 337 9.74 -10.44 19.65
N GLU A 338 10.23 -10.67 18.43
CA GLU A 338 11.14 -11.77 18.10
C GLU A 338 12.55 -11.56 18.69
N LYS A 339 13.11 -10.37 18.54
CA LYS A 339 14.51 -10.10 18.94
C LYS A 339 14.70 -9.73 20.41
N LEU A 340 13.74 -9.02 21.00
CA LEU A 340 13.81 -8.62 22.41
C LEU A 340 12.95 -9.51 23.32
N HIS A 341 12.26 -10.50 22.77
CA HIS A 341 11.36 -11.41 23.51
C HIS A 341 10.29 -10.70 24.34
N LEU A 342 9.86 -9.50 23.89
CA LEU A 342 8.88 -8.69 24.57
C LEU A 342 7.45 -9.11 24.19
N GLY A 343 6.50 -8.83 25.09
CA GLY A 343 5.09 -9.02 24.83
C GLY A 343 4.56 -8.03 23.80
N ARG A 344 3.47 -8.38 23.12
CA ARG A 344 2.84 -7.57 22.05
C ARG A 344 2.60 -6.12 22.46
N LYS A 345 1.99 -5.89 23.65
CA LYS A 345 1.66 -4.54 24.11
C LYS A 345 2.91 -3.68 24.33
N SER A 346 3.98 -4.23 24.90
CA SER A 346 5.24 -3.54 25.11
C SER A 346 5.92 -3.20 23.78
N SER A 347 5.91 -4.13 22.82
CA SER A 347 6.47 -3.91 21.48
C SER A 347 5.70 -2.81 20.72
N CYS A 348 4.36 -2.80 20.81
CA CYS A 348 3.53 -1.74 20.27
C CYS A 348 3.83 -0.38 20.93
N ALA A 349 4.01 -0.35 22.24
CA ALA A 349 4.31 0.90 22.96
C ALA A 349 5.68 1.49 22.56
N ILE A 350 6.70 0.65 22.39
CA ILE A 350 8.04 1.08 21.92
C ILE A 350 7.95 1.67 20.52
N ILE A 351 7.31 0.96 19.58
CA ILE A 351 7.15 1.43 18.21
C ILE A 351 6.30 2.70 18.17
N ALA A 352 5.24 2.79 18.98
CA ALA A 352 4.42 4.00 19.09
C ALA A 352 5.22 5.21 19.59
N ALA A 353 6.08 5.02 20.59
CA ALA A 353 6.93 6.09 21.10
C ALA A 353 7.93 6.60 20.05
N ILE A 354 8.60 5.68 19.33
CA ILE A 354 9.50 6.04 18.23
C ILE A 354 8.73 6.76 17.13
N ALA A 355 7.60 6.21 16.72
CA ALA A 355 6.77 6.78 15.66
C ALA A 355 6.23 8.16 16.03
N LEU A 356 5.79 8.35 17.27
CA LEU A 356 5.31 9.64 17.76
C LEU A 356 6.39 10.73 17.65
N VAL A 357 7.57 10.46 18.20
CA VAL A 357 8.67 11.44 18.21
C VAL A 357 9.11 11.78 16.79
N VAL A 358 9.40 10.76 15.99
CA VAL A 358 9.94 10.97 14.63
C VAL A 358 8.88 11.60 13.72
N SER A 359 7.63 11.15 13.78
CA SER A 359 6.57 11.70 12.90
C SER A 359 6.29 13.18 13.17
N ILE A 360 6.41 13.63 14.42
CA ILE A 360 6.29 15.07 14.75
C ILE A 360 7.46 15.85 14.13
N CYS A 361 8.67 15.32 14.16
CA CYS A 361 9.85 16.01 13.64
C CYS A 361 9.87 16.11 12.11
N ILE A 362 9.26 15.15 11.39
CA ILE A 362 9.32 15.08 9.91
C ILE A 362 8.16 15.77 9.21
N GLN A 363 7.20 16.37 9.90
CA GLN A 363 5.98 16.92 9.24
C GLN A 363 6.33 17.86 8.08
N GLY A 364 7.27 18.77 8.26
CA GLY A 364 7.67 19.74 7.22
C GLY A 364 8.44 19.14 6.04
N ILE A 365 8.93 17.91 6.15
CA ILE A 365 9.74 17.22 5.12
C ILE A 365 9.12 15.89 4.69
N VAL A 366 7.87 15.61 5.06
CA VAL A 366 7.26 14.29 4.86
C VAL A 366 7.23 13.83 3.40
N SER A 367 7.06 14.74 2.44
CA SER A 367 7.11 14.37 1.02
C SER A 367 8.47 13.81 0.62
N GLY A 368 9.56 14.55 0.88
CA GLY A 368 10.92 14.05 0.61
C GLY A 368 11.29 12.80 1.42
N TRP A 369 10.78 12.70 2.66
CA TRP A 369 10.93 11.50 3.47
C TRP A 369 10.30 10.27 2.78
N MET A 370 9.06 10.39 2.31
CA MET A 370 8.34 9.32 1.61
C MET A 370 8.98 8.98 0.26
N ASP A 371 9.48 10.00 -0.47
CA ASP A 371 10.19 9.80 -1.75
C ASP A 371 11.45 8.95 -1.56
N ILE A 372 12.28 9.24 -0.56
CA ILE A 372 13.46 8.44 -0.27
C ILE A 372 13.09 6.98 -0.02
N LEU A 373 12.04 6.74 0.74
CA LEU A 373 11.64 5.38 1.10
C LEU A 373 11.07 4.62 -0.11
N SER A 374 10.19 5.25 -0.88
CA SER A 374 9.55 4.61 -2.04
C SER A 374 10.54 4.38 -3.19
N ILE A 375 11.49 5.29 -3.41
CA ILE A 375 12.47 5.20 -4.50
C ILE A 375 13.60 4.21 -4.17
N TYR A 376 14.14 4.24 -2.95
CA TYR A 376 15.36 3.49 -2.63
C TYR A 376 15.07 2.25 -1.78
N ILE A 377 14.37 2.41 -0.66
CA ILE A 377 14.32 1.35 0.36
C ILE A 377 13.30 0.27 -0.01
N CYS A 378 12.13 0.65 -0.51
CA CYS A 378 11.09 -0.31 -0.86
C CYS A 378 11.50 -1.29 -1.97
N PRO A 379 11.99 -0.84 -3.15
CA PRO A 379 12.44 -1.77 -4.18
C PRO A 379 13.63 -2.63 -3.75
N LEU A 380 14.56 -2.06 -2.95
CA LEU A 380 15.67 -2.79 -2.37
C LEU A 380 15.17 -3.91 -1.44
N GLY A 381 14.22 -3.60 -0.56
CA GLY A 381 13.64 -4.59 0.36
C GLY A 381 13.01 -5.77 -0.36
N ALA A 382 12.24 -5.52 -1.41
CA ALA A 382 11.64 -6.56 -2.24
C ALA A 382 12.69 -7.40 -2.98
N GLY A 383 13.69 -6.75 -3.56
CA GLY A 383 14.80 -7.44 -4.23
C GLY A 383 15.58 -8.33 -3.28
N LEU A 384 15.84 -7.87 -2.06
CA LEU A 384 16.52 -8.65 -1.01
C LEU A 384 15.68 -9.85 -0.58
N ALA A 385 14.36 -9.70 -0.37
CA ALA A 385 13.48 -10.82 -0.06
C ALA A 385 13.45 -11.86 -1.20
N GLY A 386 13.40 -11.39 -2.44
CA GLY A 386 13.50 -12.24 -3.63
C GLY A 386 14.82 -13.01 -3.70
N ILE A 387 15.95 -12.36 -3.44
CA ILE A 387 17.27 -13.04 -3.38
C ILE A 387 17.26 -14.08 -2.28
N MET A 388 16.83 -13.75 -1.06
CA MET A 388 16.82 -14.70 0.05
C MET A 388 15.99 -15.93 -0.27
N PHE A 389 14.78 -15.76 -0.80
CA PHE A 389 13.90 -16.89 -1.07
C PHE A 389 14.29 -17.66 -2.34
N PHE A 390 14.48 -16.99 -3.48
CA PHE A 390 14.65 -17.65 -4.76
C PHE A 390 16.11 -18.04 -5.07
N TRP A 391 17.11 -17.33 -4.52
CA TRP A 391 18.51 -17.63 -4.80
C TRP A 391 19.18 -18.38 -3.66
N ILE A 392 18.96 -17.98 -2.40
CA ILE A 392 19.67 -18.56 -1.25
C ILE A 392 19.00 -19.86 -0.80
N CYS A 393 17.67 -19.89 -0.62
CA CYS A 393 16.96 -21.11 -0.22
C CYS A 393 16.94 -22.18 -1.31
N GLY A 394 16.97 -21.78 -2.59
CA GLY A 394 17.12 -22.68 -3.73
C GLY A 394 15.80 -23.34 -4.19
N LYS A 395 15.86 -23.95 -5.40
CA LYS A 395 14.70 -24.42 -6.15
C LYS A 395 13.80 -25.37 -5.36
N LYS A 396 14.38 -26.45 -4.82
CA LYS A 396 13.61 -27.51 -4.14
C LYS A 396 12.84 -26.97 -2.93
N TYR A 397 13.46 -26.07 -2.15
CA TYR A 397 12.81 -25.46 -1.00
C TYR A 397 11.64 -24.57 -1.44
N VAL A 398 11.89 -23.68 -2.40
CA VAL A 398 10.85 -22.78 -2.95
C VAL A 398 9.65 -23.57 -3.48
N GLU A 399 9.90 -24.56 -4.34
CA GLU A 399 8.82 -25.38 -4.94
C GLU A 399 8.03 -26.14 -3.86
N THR A 400 8.67 -26.63 -2.81
CA THR A 400 7.98 -27.25 -1.69
C THR A 400 7.08 -26.24 -1.00
N GLN A 401 7.62 -25.08 -0.63
CA GLN A 401 6.90 -24.08 0.16
C GLN A 401 5.73 -23.46 -0.60
N VAL A 402 5.87 -23.14 -1.87
CA VAL A 402 4.78 -22.53 -2.66
C VAL A 402 3.65 -23.52 -2.97
N ASN A 403 3.93 -24.82 -2.96
CA ASN A 403 2.95 -25.87 -3.22
C ASN A 403 2.30 -26.43 -1.93
N THR A 404 2.78 -26.07 -0.75
CA THR A 404 2.16 -26.45 0.52
C THR A 404 0.75 -25.88 0.61
N GLY A 405 -0.22 -26.70 1.04
CA GLY A 405 -1.64 -26.34 1.15
C GLY A 405 -2.39 -26.28 -0.20
N ARG A 406 -1.88 -26.95 -1.25
CA ARG A 406 -2.48 -26.98 -2.58
C ARG A 406 -2.72 -28.38 -3.08
N ASP A 407 -3.86 -28.57 -3.77
CA ASP A 407 -4.16 -29.81 -4.49
C ASP A 407 -3.42 -29.87 -5.85
N LYS A 408 -3.28 -28.72 -6.53
CA LYS A 408 -2.60 -28.64 -7.84
C LYS A 408 -1.30 -27.86 -7.70
N LYS A 409 -0.18 -28.47 -8.10
CA LYS A 409 1.12 -27.82 -8.11
C LYS A 409 1.15 -26.63 -9.08
N LEU A 410 1.95 -25.61 -8.73
CA LEU A 410 2.29 -24.54 -9.66
C LEU A 410 3.10 -25.07 -10.83
N THR A 411 3.03 -24.34 -11.93
CA THR A 411 3.84 -24.64 -13.13
C THR A 411 5.33 -24.63 -12.82
N ASP A 412 6.09 -25.52 -13.45
CA ASP A 412 7.55 -25.58 -13.33
C ASP A 412 8.26 -24.27 -13.76
N LYS A 413 7.53 -23.41 -14.52
CA LYS A 413 8.00 -22.09 -14.94
C LYS A 413 7.99 -21.05 -13.80
N PHE A 414 7.30 -21.32 -12.68
CA PHE A 414 7.20 -20.38 -11.57
C PHE A 414 8.58 -19.98 -11.02
N TYR A 415 9.38 -20.99 -10.63
CA TYR A 415 10.70 -20.71 -10.05
C TYR A 415 11.64 -19.92 -10.98
N PRO A 416 11.84 -20.31 -12.26
CA PRO A 416 12.68 -19.52 -13.15
C PRO A 416 12.16 -18.11 -13.41
N ILE A 417 10.84 -17.90 -13.50
CA ILE A 417 10.24 -16.56 -13.66
C ILE A 417 10.56 -15.71 -12.42
N CYS A 418 10.37 -16.24 -11.21
CA CYS A 418 10.69 -15.51 -9.99
C CYS A 418 12.19 -15.18 -9.89
N LYS A 419 13.04 -16.14 -10.18
CA LYS A 419 14.51 -16.00 -10.07
C LYS A 419 15.09 -15.04 -11.10
N TYR A 420 14.70 -15.18 -12.37
CA TYR A 420 15.38 -14.53 -13.50
C TYR A 420 14.61 -13.36 -14.10
N ILE A 421 13.35 -13.16 -13.73
CA ILE A 421 12.54 -12.03 -14.17
C ILE A 421 12.19 -11.13 -12.99
N PHE A 422 11.51 -11.63 -11.96
CA PHE A 422 11.06 -10.80 -10.83
C PHE A 422 12.24 -10.19 -10.04
N CYS A 423 13.24 -10.99 -9.65
CA CYS A 423 14.37 -10.43 -8.89
C CYS A 423 15.13 -9.33 -9.65
N PRO A 424 15.50 -9.49 -10.95
CA PRO A 424 16.06 -8.39 -11.73
C PRO A 424 15.13 -7.19 -11.87
N ILE A 425 13.81 -7.38 -12.01
CA ILE A 425 12.85 -6.30 -12.09
C ILE A 425 12.86 -5.44 -10.82
N CYS A 426 13.01 -6.03 -9.63
CA CYS A 426 13.12 -5.24 -8.38
C CYS A 426 14.28 -4.24 -8.43
N PHE A 427 15.44 -4.68 -8.92
CA PHE A 427 16.60 -3.79 -9.07
C PHE A 427 16.46 -2.83 -10.25
N LEU A 428 15.77 -3.23 -11.32
CA LEU A 428 15.43 -2.32 -12.41
C LEU A 428 14.52 -1.19 -11.92
N VAL A 429 13.50 -1.50 -11.12
CA VAL A 429 12.60 -0.50 -10.48
C VAL A 429 13.40 0.46 -9.60
N LEU A 430 14.36 -0.06 -8.81
CA LEU A 430 15.27 0.77 -8.01
C LEU A 430 16.08 1.73 -8.89
N ILE A 431 16.72 1.22 -9.94
CA ILE A 431 17.57 2.03 -10.84
C ILE A 431 16.72 3.09 -11.56
N LEU A 432 15.59 2.69 -12.14
CA LEU A 432 14.68 3.62 -12.83
C LEU A 432 14.10 4.66 -11.87
N GLY A 433 13.77 4.26 -10.63
CA GLY A 433 13.32 5.18 -9.58
C GLY A 433 14.37 6.25 -9.28
N ILE A 434 15.64 5.86 -9.14
CA ILE A 434 16.75 6.79 -8.90
C ILE A 434 16.94 7.75 -10.09
N VAL A 435 16.94 7.22 -11.31
CA VAL A 435 17.20 8.02 -12.53
C VAL A 435 16.06 9.01 -12.83
N LEU A 436 14.81 8.61 -12.57
CA LEU A 436 13.62 9.40 -12.93
C LEU A 436 13.04 10.18 -11.73
N GLY A 437 13.66 10.12 -10.55
CA GLY A 437 13.16 10.80 -9.36
C GLY A 437 11.87 10.21 -8.79
N GLY A 438 11.66 8.91 -8.99
CA GLY A 438 10.48 8.16 -8.56
C GLY A 438 9.62 7.67 -9.71
N ILE A 439 9.17 6.43 -9.63
CA ILE A 439 8.27 5.81 -10.63
C ILE A 439 7.05 5.14 -10.01
N GLY A 440 7.00 5.05 -8.67
CA GLY A 440 5.90 4.46 -7.92
C GLY A 440 5.19 5.48 -7.04
#